data_c36dcf27ac492a973f5cfe5438589408
#
_entry.id   c36dcf27ac492a973f5cfe5438589408
#
_cell.length_a   1.000
_cell.length_b   1.000
_cell.length_c   1.000
_cell.angle_alpha   90.00
_cell.angle_beta   90.00
_cell.angle_gamma   90.00
#
_symmetry.space_group_name_H-M   'P 1'
#
loop_
_entity.id
_entity.type
_entity.pdbx_description
1 polymer ?
#
loop_
_entity_poly.entity_id
_entity_poly.type
_entity_poly.pdbx_seq_one_letter_code
_entity_poly.pdbx_strand_id
1 'polypeptide(L)'
;MMNDESYYNKKCIREEWDLTLSLDAPHRAGIQFARRVRLARVVGLAAMFFPVAGILVTHFLPGGWWLLLVGWAFIWPHLAWQLSCRASSPHQQEIFNLKMDAIIAGLWIGVMGINALPTTALVMMVGMNMMGSGGCRLFIPGIILTLLSALLTLPPVGRVVVFNPDPVEWGLTLPVFVLYPMLFAWLSHRTAVRLAEHKRR
;
A
#
# COMPACT_ATOMS: atom_id res chain seq x y z
N MET A 1 10.62 3.17 -34.24
CA MET A 1 9.45 3.32 -33.39
C MET A 1 9.96 3.30 -31.94
N MET A 2 10.26 4.43 -31.39
CA MET A 2 10.74 4.56 -30.00
C MET A 2 9.53 4.42 -29.08
N ASN A 3 9.60 3.47 -28.14
CA ASN A 3 8.49 3.05 -27.26
C ASN A 3 7.93 4.24 -26.50
N ASP A 4 6.66 4.53 -26.71
CA ASP A 4 5.89 5.63 -26.08
C ASP A 4 5.92 5.56 -24.53
N GLU A 5 5.94 4.35 -23.97
CA GLU A 5 6.07 4.14 -22.51
C GLU A 5 7.42 4.61 -21.93
N SER A 6 8.52 4.45 -22.67
CA SER A 6 9.83 4.95 -22.25
C SER A 6 9.88 6.48 -22.25
N TYR A 7 9.15 7.09 -23.17
CA TYR A 7 9.04 8.54 -23.28
C TYR A 7 8.22 9.13 -22.11
N TYR A 8 7.07 8.52 -21.76
CA TYR A 8 6.23 8.96 -20.65
C TYR A 8 6.90 8.72 -19.29
N ASN A 9 7.62 7.62 -19.11
CA ASN A 9 8.35 7.36 -17.86
C ASN A 9 9.56 8.29 -17.70
N LYS A 10 10.29 8.59 -18.77
CA LYS A 10 11.36 9.59 -18.78
C LYS A 10 10.80 11.01 -18.63
N LYS A 11 9.60 11.28 -19.13
CA LYS A 11 8.93 12.57 -18.97
C LYS A 11 8.48 12.76 -17.52
N CYS A 12 7.88 11.74 -16.88
CA CYS A 12 7.52 11.80 -15.46
C CYS A 12 8.76 11.95 -14.56
N ILE A 13 9.88 11.31 -14.91
CA ILE A 13 11.17 11.43 -14.19
C ILE A 13 11.89 12.75 -14.51
N ARG A 14 11.85 13.23 -15.73
CA ARG A 14 12.49 14.50 -16.15
C ARG A 14 11.66 15.71 -15.74
N GLU A 15 10.34 15.62 -15.81
CA GLU A 15 9.43 16.60 -15.22
C GLU A 15 9.59 16.68 -13.70
N GLU A 16 10.08 15.63 -13.05
CA GLU A 16 10.48 15.64 -11.63
C GLU A 16 11.60 16.68 -11.35
N TRP A 17 12.47 16.96 -12.29
CA TRP A 17 13.58 17.92 -12.15
C TRP A 17 13.28 19.30 -12.76
N ASP A 18 12.64 19.38 -13.92
CA ASP A 18 12.35 20.66 -14.60
C ASP A 18 11.06 21.32 -14.10
N LEU A 19 10.05 20.52 -13.66
CA LEU A 19 8.81 21.00 -13.06
C LEU A 19 8.98 21.52 -11.62
N THR A 20 10.10 21.25 -10.96
CA THR A 20 10.37 21.83 -9.64
C THR A 20 10.48 23.35 -9.67
N LEU A 21 10.63 23.94 -10.84
CA LEU A 21 10.76 25.40 -11.01
C LEU A 21 9.48 26.11 -11.47
N SER A 22 8.52 25.39 -12.05
CA SER A 22 7.33 26.00 -12.70
C SER A 22 5.96 25.63 -12.12
N LEU A 23 5.88 24.61 -11.25
CA LEU A 23 4.60 24.18 -10.67
C LEU A 23 4.24 24.96 -9.41
N ASP A 24 2.91 25.17 -9.23
CA ASP A 24 2.35 25.73 -8.00
C ASP A 24 2.78 24.95 -6.76
N ALA A 25 3.10 25.64 -5.67
CA ALA A 25 3.58 25.04 -4.42
C ALA A 25 2.72 23.87 -3.90
N PRO A 26 1.37 23.90 -3.98
CA PRO A 26 0.52 22.78 -3.56
C PRO A 26 0.68 21.53 -4.42
N HIS A 27 0.91 21.67 -5.72
CA HIS A 27 1.12 20.53 -6.61
C HIS A 27 2.44 19.80 -6.31
N ARG A 28 3.52 20.56 -6.09
CA ARG A 28 4.83 20.01 -5.67
C ARG A 28 4.75 19.26 -4.34
N ALA A 29 4.05 19.83 -3.36
CA ALA A 29 3.82 19.17 -2.08
C ALA A 29 3.03 17.85 -2.24
N GLY A 30 2.04 17.82 -3.13
CA GLY A 30 1.27 16.63 -3.46
C GLY A 30 2.12 15.51 -4.07
N ILE A 31 3.01 15.84 -5.01
CA ILE A 31 3.93 14.86 -5.61
C ILE A 31 4.93 14.30 -4.57
N GLN A 32 5.47 15.17 -3.69
CA GLN A 32 6.37 14.72 -2.62
C GLN A 32 5.66 13.79 -1.63
N PHE A 33 4.40 14.07 -1.32
CA PHE A 33 3.57 13.20 -0.51
C PHE A 33 3.35 11.84 -1.18
N ALA A 34 2.93 11.81 -2.44
CA ALA A 34 2.72 10.60 -3.22
C ALA A 34 4.00 9.75 -3.33
N ARG A 35 5.17 10.38 -3.51
CA ARG A 35 6.47 9.70 -3.55
C ARG A 35 6.79 8.96 -2.25
N ARG A 36 6.48 9.58 -1.10
CA ARG A 36 6.69 8.95 0.22
C ARG A 36 5.78 7.73 0.39
N VAL A 37 4.50 7.90 0.08
CA VAL A 37 3.52 6.81 0.19
C VAL A 37 3.85 5.68 -0.77
N ARG A 38 4.34 5.98 -1.99
CA ARG A 38 4.80 4.97 -2.96
C ARG A 38 5.85 4.03 -2.36
N LEU A 39 6.89 4.56 -1.69
CA LEU A 39 7.94 3.70 -1.12
C LEU A 39 7.38 2.76 -0.05
N ALA A 40 6.56 3.27 0.87
CA ALA A 40 5.91 2.47 1.89
C ALA A 40 4.98 1.41 1.26
N ARG A 41 4.24 1.77 0.21
CA ARG A 41 3.35 0.86 -0.53
C ARG A 41 4.14 -0.25 -1.23
N VAL A 42 5.19 0.08 -1.99
CA VAL A 42 6.00 -0.93 -2.71
C VAL A 42 6.58 -1.95 -1.74
N VAL A 43 7.22 -1.50 -0.66
CA VAL A 43 7.83 -2.41 0.31
C VAL A 43 6.78 -3.17 1.11
N GLY A 44 5.70 -2.50 1.52
CA GLY A 44 4.63 -3.13 2.30
C GLY A 44 3.91 -4.22 1.50
N LEU A 45 3.52 -3.94 0.25
CA LEU A 45 2.82 -4.92 -0.59
C LEU A 45 3.74 -6.07 -1.02
N ALA A 46 5.01 -5.80 -1.34
CA ALA A 46 5.99 -6.84 -1.62
C ALA A 46 6.23 -7.74 -0.40
N ALA A 47 6.28 -7.19 0.81
CA ALA A 47 6.40 -7.96 2.03
C ALA A 47 5.14 -8.81 2.30
N MET A 48 3.94 -8.25 2.09
CA MET A 48 2.68 -8.96 2.27
C MET A 48 2.41 -10.02 1.20
N PHE A 49 3.12 -9.98 0.07
CA PHE A 49 3.03 -11.03 -0.95
C PHE A 49 3.31 -12.42 -0.36
N PHE A 50 4.36 -12.55 0.47
CA PHE A 50 4.77 -13.85 1.02
C PHE A 50 3.74 -14.48 1.97
N PRO A 51 3.21 -13.78 2.99
CA PRO A 51 2.15 -14.33 3.84
C PRO A 51 0.90 -14.75 3.07
N VAL A 52 0.44 -13.89 2.12
CA VAL A 52 -0.75 -14.21 1.32
C VAL A 52 -0.48 -15.39 0.39
N ALA A 53 0.69 -15.44 -0.27
CA ALA A 53 1.10 -16.56 -1.11
C ALA A 53 1.16 -17.87 -0.31
N GLY A 54 1.69 -17.84 0.91
CA GLY A 54 1.70 -18.99 1.81
C GLY A 54 0.32 -19.59 2.00
N ILE A 55 -0.69 -18.73 2.26
CA ILE A 55 -2.09 -19.19 2.42
C ILE A 55 -2.67 -19.71 1.09
N LEU A 56 -2.34 -19.08 -0.05
CA LEU A 56 -2.79 -19.56 -1.35
C LEU A 56 -2.27 -20.98 -1.65
N VAL A 57 -1.03 -21.27 -1.26
CA VAL A 57 -0.40 -22.61 -1.40
C VAL A 57 -1.06 -23.61 -0.48
N THR A 58 -1.13 -23.31 0.83
CA THR A 58 -1.64 -24.25 1.84
C THR A 58 -3.11 -24.62 1.61
N HIS A 59 -3.89 -23.71 1.02
CA HIS A 59 -5.30 -23.91 0.78
C HIS A 59 -5.66 -24.24 -0.68
N PHE A 60 -4.67 -24.49 -1.54
CA PHE A 60 -4.86 -24.90 -2.94
C PHE A 60 -5.84 -24.00 -3.73
N LEU A 61 -5.72 -22.69 -3.61
CA LEU A 61 -6.60 -21.76 -4.30
C LEU A 61 -6.38 -21.75 -5.81
N PRO A 62 -7.45 -21.55 -6.62
CA PRO A 62 -7.38 -21.52 -8.09
C PRO A 62 -6.35 -20.50 -8.61
N GLY A 63 -5.73 -20.81 -9.76
CA GLY A 63 -4.66 -19.99 -10.35
C GLY A 63 -5.02 -18.53 -10.61
N GLY A 64 -6.28 -18.18 -10.76
CA GLY A 64 -6.73 -16.80 -10.91
C GLY A 64 -6.35 -15.89 -9.71
N TRP A 65 -6.35 -16.43 -8.49
CA TRP A 65 -5.95 -15.68 -7.30
C TRP A 65 -4.46 -15.29 -7.31
N TRP A 66 -3.62 -16.12 -7.93
CA TRP A 66 -2.21 -15.82 -8.09
C TRP A 66 -1.96 -14.63 -9.01
N LEU A 67 -2.71 -14.51 -10.11
CA LEU A 67 -2.63 -13.35 -10.99
C LEU A 67 -3.07 -12.08 -10.27
N LEU A 68 -4.14 -12.15 -9.47
CA LEU A 68 -4.59 -11.02 -8.66
C LEU A 68 -3.56 -10.63 -7.59
N LEU A 69 -2.93 -11.61 -6.93
CA LEU A 69 -1.90 -11.36 -5.93
C LEU A 69 -0.67 -10.67 -6.53
N VAL A 70 -0.16 -11.18 -7.66
CA VAL A 70 0.97 -10.57 -8.38
C VAL A 70 0.60 -9.15 -8.86
N GLY A 71 -0.58 -8.99 -9.43
CA GLY A 71 -1.09 -7.68 -9.85
C GLY A 71 -1.15 -6.67 -8.71
N TRP A 72 -1.70 -7.09 -7.57
CA TRP A 72 -1.78 -6.25 -6.38
C TRP A 72 -0.42 -5.91 -5.77
N ALA A 73 0.46 -6.91 -5.61
CA ALA A 73 1.74 -6.71 -4.94
C ALA A 73 2.74 -5.90 -5.77
N PHE A 74 2.77 -6.11 -7.09
CA PHE A 74 3.83 -5.57 -7.95
C PHE A 74 3.34 -4.55 -8.99
N ILE A 75 2.13 -4.70 -9.56
CA ILE A 75 1.62 -3.78 -10.60
C ILE A 75 0.93 -2.58 -9.96
N TRP A 76 0.06 -2.81 -8.97
CA TRP A 76 -0.73 -1.76 -8.35
C TRP A 76 0.09 -0.59 -7.78
N PRO A 77 1.25 -0.77 -7.08
CA PRO A 77 2.05 0.34 -6.60
C PRO A 77 2.52 1.29 -7.71
N HIS A 78 2.82 0.74 -8.88
CA HIS A 78 3.24 1.54 -10.03
C HIS A 78 2.07 2.26 -10.69
N LEU A 79 0.91 1.60 -10.81
CA LEU A 79 -0.31 2.23 -11.32
C LEU A 79 -0.77 3.38 -10.41
N ALA A 80 -0.80 3.17 -9.11
CA ALA A 80 -1.18 4.21 -8.13
C ALA A 80 -0.25 5.43 -8.23
N TRP A 81 1.04 5.22 -8.41
CA TRP A 81 2.00 6.30 -8.63
C TRP A 81 1.72 7.06 -9.94
N GLN A 82 1.51 6.35 -11.06
CA GLN A 82 1.20 6.97 -12.34
C GLN A 82 -0.11 7.79 -12.29
N LEU A 83 -1.14 7.28 -11.60
CA LEU A 83 -2.40 7.99 -11.39
C LEU A 83 -2.16 9.29 -10.61
N SER A 84 -1.34 9.24 -9.55
CA SER A 84 -1.02 10.44 -8.76
C SER A 84 -0.20 11.48 -9.56
N CYS A 85 0.73 11.02 -10.42
CA CYS A 85 1.51 11.93 -11.26
C CYS A 85 0.67 12.63 -12.34
N ARG A 86 -0.39 11.96 -12.84
CA ARG A 86 -1.25 12.49 -13.92
C ARG A 86 -2.43 13.32 -13.41
N ALA A 87 -2.71 13.26 -12.12
CA ALA A 87 -3.85 13.95 -11.52
C ALA A 87 -3.62 15.46 -11.42
N SER A 88 -4.66 16.25 -11.61
CA SER A 88 -4.66 17.70 -11.36
C SER A 88 -4.38 18.02 -9.89
N SER A 89 -4.78 17.14 -8.96
CA SER A 89 -4.50 17.22 -7.53
C SER A 89 -3.86 15.92 -7.04
N PRO A 90 -2.51 15.79 -7.08
CA PRO A 90 -1.79 14.57 -6.69
C PRO A 90 -2.08 14.14 -5.24
N HIS A 91 -2.26 15.10 -4.34
CA HIS A 91 -2.57 14.82 -2.95
C HIS A 91 -3.94 14.12 -2.77
N GLN A 92 -4.98 14.63 -3.42
CA GLN A 92 -6.32 14.03 -3.35
C GLN A 92 -6.35 12.65 -4.02
N GLN A 93 -5.66 12.50 -5.15
CA GLN A 93 -5.52 11.23 -5.84
C GLN A 93 -4.83 10.19 -4.96
N GLU A 94 -3.78 10.58 -4.23
CA GLU A 94 -3.08 9.66 -3.34
C GLU A 94 -3.92 9.24 -2.13
N ILE A 95 -4.75 10.14 -1.59
CA ILE A 95 -5.74 9.79 -0.56
C ILE A 95 -6.76 8.77 -1.10
N PHE A 96 -7.20 8.93 -2.36
CA PHE A 96 -8.06 7.95 -3.00
C PHE A 96 -7.36 6.60 -3.17
N ASN A 97 -6.11 6.58 -3.64
CA ASN A 97 -5.32 5.36 -3.77
C ASN A 97 -5.14 4.64 -2.43
N LEU A 98 -4.92 5.37 -1.33
CA LEU A 98 -4.85 4.80 0.02
C LEU A 98 -6.18 4.13 0.44
N LYS A 99 -7.33 4.71 0.10
CA LYS A 99 -8.64 4.08 0.35
C LYS A 99 -8.81 2.81 -0.48
N MET A 100 -8.32 2.80 -1.72
CA MET A 100 -8.31 1.59 -2.56
C MET A 100 -7.39 0.52 -1.97
N ASP A 101 -6.22 0.89 -1.42
CA ASP A 101 -5.35 -0.04 -0.68
C ASP A 101 -6.09 -0.70 0.50
N ALA A 102 -6.88 0.07 1.24
CA ALA A 102 -7.68 -0.43 2.36
C ALA A 102 -8.75 -1.43 1.91
N ILE A 103 -9.46 -1.13 0.81
CA ILE A 103 -10.46 -2.03 0.22
C ILE A 103 -9.81 -3.33 -0.23
N ILE A 104 -8.71 -3.24 -1.00
CA ILE A 104 -8.03 -4.42 -1.53
C ILE A 104 -7.45 -5.28 -0.39
N ALA A 105 -6.89 -4.65 0.64
CA ALA A 105 -6.41 -5.36 1.83
C ALA A 105 -7.55 -6.13 2.52
N GLY A 106 -8.73 -5.52 2.66
CA GLY A 106 -9.91 -6.20 3.20
C GLY A 106 -10.37 -7.37 2.33
N LEU A 107 -10.35 -7.22 1.00
CA LEU A 107 -10.65 -8.34 0.09
C LEU A 107 -9.70 -9.52 0.33
N TRP A 108 -8.39 -9.27 0.49
CA TRP A 108 -7.43 -10.32 0.80
C TRP A 108 -7.67 -10.94 2.18
N ILE A 109 -8.04 -10.16 3.19
CA ILE A 109 -8.42 -10.69 4.52
C ILE A 109 -9.59 -11.67 4.39
N GLY A 110 -10.63 -11.34 3.62
CA GLY A 110 -11.76 -12.23 3.38
C GLY A 110 -11.37 -13.49 2.61
N VAL A 111 -10.53 -13.37 1.57
CA VAL A 111 -10.01 -14.52 0.80
C VAL A 111 -9.18 -15.46 1.68
N MET A 112 -8.41 -14.93 2.62
CA MET A 112 -7.62 -15.71 3.57
C MET A 112 -8.45 -16.35 4.71
N GLY A 113 -9.76 -16.05 4.78
CA GLY A 113 -10.63 -16.59 5.83
C GLY A 113 -10.36 -15.99 7.21
N ILE A 114 -9.96 -14.71 7.28
CA ILE A 114 -9.58 -14.02 8.53
C ILE A 114 -8.53 -14.81 9.31
N ASN A 115 -7.47 -15.26 8.62
CA ASN A 115 -6.33 -15.87 9.29
C ASN A 115 -5.65 -14.83 10.20
N ALA A 116 -5.51 -15.14 11.49
CA ALA A 116 -5.15 -14.19 12.53
C ALA A 116 -3.86 -13.42 12.26
N LEU A 117 -2.78 -14.11 11.87
CA LEU A 117 -1.46 -13.50 11.68
C LEU A 117 -1.39 -12.57 10.45
N PRO A 118 -1.65 -13.04 9.21
CA PRO A 118 -1.60 -12.19 8.03
C PRO A 118 -2.65 -11.07 8.06
N THR A 119 -3.83 -11.34 8.65
CA THR A 119 -4.88 -10.33 8.84
C THR A 119 -4.37 -9.20 9.73
N THR A 120 -3.75 -9.52 10.87
CA THR A 120 -3.19 -8.50 11.77
C THR A 120 -2.08 -7.71 11.09
N ALA A 121 -1.20 -8.35 10.31
CA ALA A 121 -0.16 -7.67 9.54
C ALA A 121 -0.75 -6.70 8.50
N LEU A 122 -1.78 -7.10 7.76
CA LEU A 122 -2.47 -6.24 6.79
C LEU A 122 -3.16 -5.04 7.47
N VAL A 123 -3.90 -5.28 8.54
CA VAL A 123 -4.58 -4.22 9.29
C VAL A 123 -3.56 -3.23 9.87
N MET A 124 -2.46 -3.72 10.42
CA MET A 124 -1.37 -2.89 10.92
C MET A 124 -0.76 -2.04 9.78
N MET A 125 -0.45 -2.65 8.64
CA MET A 125 0.12 -1.95 7.49
C MET A 125 -0.81 -0.84 6.97
N VAL A 126 -2.10 -1.16 6.77
CA VAL A 126 -3.11 -0.17 6.34
C VAL A 126 -3.26 0.92 7.39
N GLY A 127 -3.37 0.56 8.66
CA GLY A 127 -3.51 1.50 9.76
C GLY A 127 -2.35 2.48 9.86
N MET A 128 -1.11 1.99 9.78
CA MET A 128 0.09 2.83 9.82
C MET A 128 0.14 3.79 8.61
N ASN A 129 -0.16 3.30 7.40
CA ASN A 129 -0.20 4.14 6.20
C ASN A 129 -1.26 5.24 6.30
N MET A 130 -2.47 4.90 6.74
CA MET A 130 -3.57 5.86 6.90
C MET A 130 -3.26 6.89 7.98
N MET A 131 -2.78 6.44 9.16
CA MET A 131 -2.42 7.32 10.26
C MET A 131 -1.28 8.27 9.88
N GLY A 132 -0.23 7.76 9.21
CA GLY A 132 0.90 8.55 8.76
C GLY A 132 0.59 9.53 7.63
N SER A 133 -0.48 9.28 6.87
CA SER A 133 -0.86 10.10 5.71
C SER A 133 -1.91 11.16 6.00
N GLY A 134 -2.83 10.90 6.92
CA GLY A 134 -3.96 11.81 7.20
C GLY A 134 -4.47 11.78 8.63
N GLY A 135 -3.72 11.15 9.55
CA GLY A 135 -4.11 11.02 10.94
C GLY A 135 -5.43 10.26 11.13
N CYS A 136 -6.11 10.51 12.25
CA CYS A 136 -7.37 9.84 12.58
C CYS A 136 -8.48 10.06 11.51
N ARG A 137 -8.45 11.19 10.81
CA ARG A 137 -9.46 11.50 9.76
C ARG A 137 -9.40 10.53 8.58
N LEU A 138 -8.24 9.96 8.30
CA LEU A 138 -8.07 8.97 7.24
C LEU A 138 -8.06 7.54 7.79
N PHE A 139 -7.54 7.36 9.00
CA PHE A 139 -7.45 6.06 9.68
C PHE A 139 -8.82 5.41 9.89
N ILE A 140 -9.78 6.14 10.51
CA ILE A 140 -11.10 5.60 10.82
C ILE A 140 -11.83 5.09 9.57
N PRO A 141 -12.04 5.92 8.50
CA PRO A 141 -12.68 5.42 7.29
C PRO A 141 -11.87 4.33 6.59
N GLY A 142 -10.54 4.35 6.67
CA GLY A 142 -9.70 3.29 6.12
C GLY A 142 -9.95 1.94 6.78
N ILE A 143 -9.97 1.88 8.10
CA ILE A 143 -10.29 0.64 8.84
C ILE A 143 -11.72 0.16 8.56
N ILE A 144 -12.70 1.08 8.50
CA ILE A 144 -14.08 0.72 8.16
C ILE A 144 -14.15 0.10 6.76
N LEU A 145 -13.48 0.70 5.75
CA LEU A 145 -13.42 0.15 4.40
C LEU A 145 -12.77 -1.24 4.36
N THR A 146 -11.69 -1.44 5.12
CA THR A 146 -11.02 -2.75 5.23
C THR A 146 -11.95 -3.79 5.82
N LEU A 147 -12.65 -3.48 6.91
CA LEU A 147 -13.58 -4.41 7.56
C LEU A 147 -14.78 -4.73 6.67
N LEU A 148 -15.39 -3.72 6.04
CA LEU A 148 -16.53 -3.93 5.15
C LEU A 148 -16.15 -4.80 3.94
N SER A 149 -15.01 -4.54 3.31
CA SER A 149 -14.56 -5.34 2.17
C SER A 149 -14.20 -6.77 2.58
N ALA A 150 -13.61 -6.98 3.76
CA ALA A 150 -13.36 -8.30 4.31
C ALA A 150 -14.68 -9.09 4.54
N LEU A 151 -15.66 -8.45 5.16
CA LEU A 151 -16.98 -9.06 5.41
C LEU A 151 -17.72 -9.40 4.11
N LEU A 152 -17.62 -8.57 3.07
CA LEU A 152 -18.22 -8.83 1.77
C LEU A 152 -17.57 -9.99 1.03
N THR A 153 -16.28 -10.24 1.27
CA THR A 153 -15.53 -11.29 0.55
C THR A 153 -15.57 -12.63 1.26
N LEU A 154 -15.75 -12.65 2.56
CA LEU A 154 -15.75 -13.86 3.38
C LEU A 154 -16.82 -14.89 2.97
N PRO A 155 -18.12 -14.52 2.79
CA PRO A 155 -19.18 -15.47 2.44
C PRO A 155 -18.99 -16.12 1.06
N PRO A 156 -18.66 -15.40 -0.02
CA PRO A 156 -18.45 -15.99 -1.34
C PRO A 156 -17.31 -17.01 -1.40
N VAL A 157 -16.29 -16.84 -0.54
CA VAL A 157 -15.13 -17.74 -0.50
C VAL A 157 -15.40 -18.98 0.38
N GLY A 158 -16.46 -18.94 1.20
CA GLY A 158 -16.90 -20.07 2.03
C GLY A 158 -15.89 -20.50 3.10
N ARG A 159 -15.03 -19.58 3.56
CA ARG A 159 -13.98 -19.87 4.51
C ARG A 159 -14.38 -19.55 5.93
N VAL A 160 -13.85 -20.34 6.85
CA VAL A 160 -14.02 -20.19 8.30
C VAL A 160 -12.84 -19.42 8.86
N VAL A 161 -13.07 -18.67 9.93
CA VAL A 161 -12.03 -17.96 10.67
C VAL A 161 -10.98 -18.94 11.23
N VAL A 162 -9.71 -18.75 10.89
CA VAL A 162 -8.59 -19.61 11.30
C VAL A 162 -7.78 -18.92 12.38
N PHE A 163 -7.83 -19.46 13.60
CA PHE A 163 -7.09 -18.91 14.75
C PHE A 163 -5.73 -19.60 14.98
N ASN A 164 -5.54 -20.81 14.46
CA ASN A 164 -4.29 -21.56 14.61
C ASN A 164 -3.50 -21.53 13.30
N PRO A 165 -2.57 -20.58 13.13
CA PRO A 165 -1.74 -20.49 11.94
C PRO A 165 -0.72 -21.61 11.89
N ASP A 166 -0.45 -22.12 10.69
CA ASP A 166 0.58 -23.11 10.43
C ASP A 166 1.99 -22.54 10.67
N PRO A 167 3.02 -23.38 11.00
CA PRO A 167 4.39 -22.93 11.15
C PRO A 167 4.94 -22.15 9.96
N VAL A 168 4.50 -22.48 8.74
CA VAL A 168 4.88 -21.77 7.52
C VAL A 168 4.31 -20.34 7.52
N GLU A 169 3.08 -20.16 7.94
CA GLU A 169 2.43 -18.85 8.05
C GLU A 169 3.15 -17.96 9.09
N TRP A 170 3.59 -18.53 10.20
CA TRP A 170 4.43 -17.85 11.19
C TRP A 170 5.74 -17.36 10.56
N GLY A 171 6.47 -18.24 9.90
CA GLY A 171 7.76 -17.92 9.27
C GLY A 171 7.66 -16.83 8.22
N LEU A 172 6.58 -16.79 7.45
CA LEU A 172 6.38 -15.81 6.39
C LEU A 172 5.83 -14.47 6.92
N THR A 173 5.07 -14.48 8.02
CA THR A 173 4.39 -13.25 8.52
C THR A 173 5.24 -12.51 9.56
N LEU A 174 6.00 -13.20 10.42
CA LEU A 174 6.83 -12.55 11.44
C LEU A 174 7.80 -11.49 10.89
N PRO A 175 8.52 -11.73 9.78
CA PRO A 175 9.39 -10.71 9.21
C PRO A 175 8.65 -9.41 8.86
N VAL A 176 7.38 -9.51 8.42
CA VAL A 176 6.56 -8.33 8.08
C VAL A 176 6.27 -7.50 9.32
N PHE A 177 5.98 -8.13 10.47
CA PHE A 177 5.73 -7.43 11.73
C PHE A 177 6.94 -6.65 12.23
N VAL A 178 8.15 -7.07 11.90
CA VAL A 178 9.39 -6.37 12.30
C VAL A 178 9.80 -5.35 11.25
N LEU A 179 9.91 -5.76 10.00
CA LEU A 179 10.47 -4.94 8.93
C LEU A 179 9.57 -3.76 8.56
N TYR A 180 8.26 -3.96 8.53
CA TYR A 180 7.35 -2.90 8.10
C TYR A 180 7.26 -1.74 9.11
N PRO A 181 7.07 -1.94 10.43
CA PRO A 181 7.13 -0.86 11.41
C PRO A 181 8.48 -0.14 11.44
N MET A 182 9.59 -0.87 11.30
CA MET A 182 10.93 -0.27 11.23
C MET A 182 11.08 0.65 10.02
N LEU A 183 10.65 0.20 8.84
CA LEU A 183 10.63 1.00 7.63
C LEU A 183 9.76 2.26 7.81
N PHE A 184 8.56 2.09 8.37
CA PHE A 184 7.64 3.19 8.59
C PHE A 184 8.20 4.22 9.58
N ALA A 185 8.79 3.77 10.69
CA ALA A 185 9.44 4.63 11.67
C ALA A 185 10.61 5.40 11.04
N TRP A 186 11.44 4.75 10.23
CA TRP A 186 12.55 5.38 9.52
C TRP A 186 12.07 6.46 8.52
N LEU A 187 11.03 6.17 7.73
CA LEU A 187 10.43 7.14 6.80
C LEU A 187 9.84 8.34 7.54
N SER A 188 9.16 8.11 8.66
CA SER A 188 8.57 9.14 9.51
C SER A 188 9.65 10.02 10.14
N HIS A 189 10.70 9.42 10.67
CA HIS A 189 11.85 10.14 11.24
C HIS A 189 12.53 11.04 10.19
N ARG A 190 12.85 10.51 9.00
CA ARG A 190 13.43 11.31 7.90
C ARG A 190 12.57 12.52 7.52
N THR A 191 11.26 12.35 7.58
CA THR A 191 10.33 13.45 7.29
C THR A 191 10.35 14.51 8.37
N ALA A 192 10.34 14.10 9.64
CA ALA A 192 10.38 15.02 10.77
C ALA A 192 11.66 15.86 10.78
N VAL A 193 12.81 15.24 10.51
CA VAL A 193 14.10 15.94 10.40
C VAL A 193 14.07 17.01 9.29
N ARG A 194 13.62 16.65 8.09
CA ARG A 194 13.53 17.61 6.96
C ARG A 194 12.61 18.79 7.27
N LEU A 195 11.46 18.55 7.93
CA LEU A 195 10.55 19.63 8.34
C LEU A 195 11.17 20.55 9.40
N ALA A 196 11.94 19.98 10.33
CA ALA A 196 12.65 20.76 11.34
C ALA A 196 13.74 21.66 10.72
N GLU A 197 14.49 21.16 9.73
CA GLU A 197 15.50 21.92 8.99
C GLU A 197 14.90 23.08 8.20
N HIS A 198 13.73 22.86 7.53
CA HIS A 198 13.03 23.93 6.79
C HIS A 198 12.47 25.03 7.70
N LYS A 199 12.15 24.74 8.96
CA LYS A 199 11.67 25.75 9.93
C LYS A 199 12.82 26.58 10.53
N ARG A 200 14.05 26.11 10.46
CA ARG A 200 15.23 26.82 11.01
C ARG A 200 15.88 27.77 10.00
N ARG A 201 15.51 27.69 8.73
CA ARG A 201 15.93 28.62 7.67
C ARG A 201 14.87 29.71 7.45
#